data_35642bd0a5eaa66cdb471332c736d7dd
#
_entry.id   35642bd0a5eaa66cdb471332c736d7dd
#
_cell.length_a   1.000
_cell.length_b   1.000
_cell.length_c   1.000
_cell.angle_alpha   90.00
_cell.angle_beta   90.00
_cell.angle_gamma   90.00
#
_symmetry.space_group_name_H-M   'P 1'
#
loop_
_entity.id
_entity.type
_entity.pdbx_description
1 polymer ?
#
loop_
_entity_poly.entity_id
_entity_poly.type
_entity_poly.pdbx_seq_one_letter_code
_entity_poly.pdbx_strand_id
1 'polypeptide(L)'
;MIVWLASYPKSGNTWVRLFLNSLLNDKTNEVDINNIQIRQFPLRYDFSNLNINMDNIQEFISNCIVCQDKINLDNSIKIFKTHNAFWKAGNNQFTNEENTKGVIHIVRDPRNIITSVKNHFSRKNYDEALKFMTDEKKSLGSRTKKKIQIC
;
A
#
# COMPACT_ATOMS: atom_id res chain seq x y z
N MET A 1 -8.22 -5.23 13.92
CA MET A 1 -6.87 -5.65 13.45
C MET A 1 -6.82 -5.61 11.92
N ILE A 2 -5.63 -5.41 11.34
CA ILE A 2 -5.46 -5.20 9.89
C ILE A 2 -4.98 -6.50 9.21
N VAL A 3 -5.60 -6.82 8.08
CA VAL A 3 -5.08 -7.77 7.09
C VAL A 3 -4.47 -6.95 5.94
N TRP A 4 -3.18 -7.11 5.72
CA TRP A 4 -2.46 -6.41 4.68
C TRP A 4 -2.54 -7.14 3.35
N LEU A 5 -3.05 -6.49 2.31
CA LEU A 5 -2.92 -6.93 0.92
C LEU A 5 -1.70 -6.25 0.32
N ALA A 6 -0.54 -6.90 0.49
CA ALA A 6 0.76 -6.36 0.14
C ALA A 6 1.23 -6.83 -1.24
N SER A 7 1.85 -5.96 -2.00
CA SER A 7 2.44 -6.31 -3.29
C SER A 7 3.45 -5.26 -3.75
N TYR A 8 4.39 -5.68 -4.57
CA TYR A 8 5.10 -4.73 -5.42
C TYR A 8 4.11 -4.08 -6.41
N PRO A 9 4.29 -2.80 -6.78
CA PRO A 9 3.45 -2.14 -7.78
C PRO A 9 3.36 -2.95 -9.08
N LYS A 10 2.18 -2.98 -9.70
CA LYS A 10 1.90 -3.71 -10.95
C LYS A 10 1.88 -5.25 -10.85
N SER A 11 1.92 -5.82 -9.65
CA SER A 11 1.82 -7.27 -9.43
C SER A 11 0.39 -7.83 -9.49
N GLY A 12 -0.62 -7.01 -9.79
CA GLY A 12 -2.02 -7.48 -9.88
C GLY A 12 -2.90 -7.18 -8.66
N ASN A 13 -2.43 -6.34 -7.75
CA ASN A 13 -3.16 -5.97 -6.53
C ASN A 13 -4.62 -5.52 -6.79
N THR A 14 -4.87 -4.77 -7.87
CA THR A 14 -6.23 -4.32 -8.22
C THR A 14 -7.17 -5.50 -8.49
N TRP A 15 -6.74 -6.52 -9.20
CA TRP A 15 -7.51 -7.72 -9.47
C TRP A 15 -7.87 -8.49 -8.20
N VAL A 16 -6.87 -8.70 -7.32
CA VAL A 16 -7.11 -9.38 -6.05
C VAL A 16 -8.04 -8.56 -5.14
N ARG A 17 -7.93 -7.24 -5.15
CA ARG A 17 -8.85 -6.35 -4.41
C ARG A 17 -10.28 -6.47 -4.91
N LEU A 18 -10.48 -6.46 -6.23
CA LEU A 18 -11.80 -6.64 -6.84
C LEU A 18 -12.40 -7.99 -6.45
N PHE A 19 -11.61 -9.06 -6.60
CA PHE A 19 -12.03 -10.40 -6.23
C PHE A 19 -12.43 -10.50 -4.75
N LEU A 20 -11.58 -10.02 -3.84
CA LEU A 20 -11.87 -10.03 -2.41
C LEU A 20 -13.07 -9.13 -2.06
N ASN A 21 -13.20 -7.98 -2.72
CA ASN A 21 -14.32 -7.09 -2.51
C ASN A 21 -15.65 -7.75 -2.90
N SER A 22 -15.69 -8.38 -4.07
CA SER A 22 -16.85 -9.17 -4.51
C SER A 22 -17.15 -10.31 -3.54
N LEU A 23 -16.14 -11.08 -3.16
CA LEU A 23 -16.32 -12.23 -2.27
C LEU A 23 -16.88 -11.84 -0.89
N LEU A 24 -16.44 -10.70 -0.35
CA LEU A 24 -16.74 -10.31 1.04
C LEU A 24 -17.93 -9.36 1.16
N ASN A 25 -18.21 -8.55 0.14
CA ASN A 25 -19.14 -7.44 0.24
C ASN A 25 -20.27 -7.45 -0.82
N ASP A 26 -20.13 -8.27 -1.85
CA ASP A 26 -21.03 -8.19 -2.98
C ASP A 26 -22.19 -9.19 -2.84
N LYS A 27 -23.41 -8.64 -2.75
CA LYS A 27 -24.65 -9.42 -2.77
C LYS A 27 -25.28 -9.48 -4.18
N THR A 28 -24.69 -8.74 -5.14
CA THR A 28 -25.32 -8.52 -6.46
C THR A 28 -24.63 -9.25 -7.60
N ASN A 29 -23.50 -9.91 -7.37
CA ASN A 29 -22.62 -10.53 -8.37
C ASN A 29 -22.09 -9.56 -9.46
N GLU A 30 -22.24 -8.25 -9.26
CA GLU A 30 -21.68 -7.23 -10.15
C GLU A 30 -20.39 -6.66 -9.59
N VAL A 31 -19.33 -6.65 -10.39
CA VAL A 31 -18.03 -6.11 -9.97
C VAL A 31 -17.97 -4.62 -10.30
N ASP A 32 -18.19 -3.76 -9.33
CA ASP A 32 -18.02 -2.31 -9.48
C ASP A 32 -16.59 -1.89 -9.12
N ILE A 33 -15.83 -1.52 -10.14
CA ILE A 33 -14.44 -1.04 -10.00
C ILE A 33 -14.36 0.27 -9.20
N ASN A 34 -15.43 1.07 -9.21
CA ASN A 34 -15.45 2.38 -8.56
C ASN A 34 -15.81 2.28 -7.08
N ASN A 35 -16.36 1.16 -6.63
CA ASN A 35 -16.84 0.93 -5.27
C ASN A 35 -16.02 -0.13 -4.51
N ILE A 36 -14.71 -0.10 -4.63
CA ILE A 36 -13.84 -1.03 -3.91
C ILE A 36 -13.65 -0.56 -2.47
N GLN A 37 -14.23 -1.26 -1.51
CA GLN A 37 -14.12 -0.95 -0.07
C GLN A 37 -12.72 -1.19 0.49
N ILE A 38 -11.96 -2.14 -0.05
CA ILE A 38 -10.56 -2.39 0.30
C ILE A 38 -9.72 -1.21 -0.20
N ARG A 39 -9.50 -0.23 0.67
CA ARG A 39 -8.75 0.98 0.35
C ARG A 39 -7.25 0.81 0.54
N GLN A 40 -6.50 1.78 0.06
CA GLN A 40 -5.06 1.84 0.30
C GLN A 40 -4.75 2.43 1.66
N PHE A 41 -3.71 1.92 2.32
CA PHE A 41 -3.02 2.55 3.44
C PHE A 41 -1.53 2.72 3.08
N PRO A 42 -0.88 3.81 3.45
CA PRO A 42 -1.43 4.98 4.15
C PRO A 42 -2.09 5.99 3.20
N LEU A 43 -3.07 6.72 3.68
CA LEU A 43 -3.61 7.92 3.05
C LEU A 43 -3.52 9.09 4.03
N ARG A 44 -3.47 10.35 3.53
CA ARG A 44 -3.34 11.53 4.41
C ARG A 44 -4.43 11.62 5.47
N TYR A 45 -5.66 11.25 5.15
CA TYR A 45 -6.75 11.31 6.12
C TYR A 45 -6.62 10.30 7.27
N ASP A 46 -5.85 9.19 7.09
CA ASP A 46 -5.59 8.26 8.18
C ASP A 46 -4.84 8.93 9.34
N PHE A 47 -4.07 9.95 9.02
CA PHE A 47 -3.24 10.71 9.97
C PHE A 47 -3.84 12.05 10.37
N SER A 48 -5.04 12.40 9.90
CA SER A 48 -5.64 13.72 10.12
C SER A 48 -5.76 14.12 11.61
N ASN A 49 -5.99 13.12 12.46
CA ASN A 49 -6.15 13.33 13.91
C ASN A 49 -4.81 13.26 14.68
N LEU A 50 -3.67 13.22 13.99
CA LEU A 50 -2.34 13.14 14.63
C LEU A 50 -1.59 14.47 14.58
N ASN A 51 -2.11 15.47 13.88
CA ASN A 51 -1.50 16.79 13.71
C ASN A 51 -0.04 16.72 13.26
N ILE A 52 0.27 15.88 12.28
CA ILE A 52 1.61 15.67 11.75
C ILE A 52 1.74 16.22 10.33
N ASN A 53 2.95 16.61 9.96
CA ASN A 53 3.28 16.94 8.58
C ASN A 53 3.61 15.67 7.81
N MET A 54 2.67 15.16 7.02
CA MET A 54 2.85 13.97 6.18
C MET A 54 3.90 14.12 5.06
N ASP A 55 4.36 15.33 4.76
CA ASP A 55 5.44 15.57 3.80
C ASP A 55 6.82 15.45 4.46
N ASN A 56 6.86 15.44 5.79
CA ASN A 56 8.03 15.09 6.59
C ASN A 56 8.06 13.56 6.78
N ILE A 57 9.01 12.90 6.10
CA ILE A 57 9.13 11.44 6.14
C ILE A 57 9.39 10.90 7.55
N GLN A 58 10.09 11.65 8.39
CA GLN A 58 10.38 11.23 9.76
C GLN A 58 9.11 11.25 10.62
N GLU A 59 8.28 12.28 10.49
CA GLU A 59 7.00 12.35 11.18
C GLU A 59 6.05 11.24 10.71
N PHE A 60 6.01 10.99 9.40
CA PHE A 60 5.24 9.87 8.85
C PHE A 60 5.68 8.53 9.44
N ILE A 61 6.98 8.22 9.39
CA ILE A 61 7.56 6.95 9.87
C ILE A 61 7.25 6.74 11.36
N SER A 62 7.46 7.76 12.19
CA SER A 62 7.26 7.67 13.65
C SER A 62 5.79 7.54 14.07
N ASN A 63 4.85 7.84 13.19
CA ASN A 63 3.43 7.79 13.50
C ASN A 63 2.66 6.65 12.81
N CYS A 64 3.32 5.76 12.07
CA CYS A 64 2.65 4.64 11.40
C CYS A 64 1.93 3.72 12.37
N ILE A 65 2.57 3.33 13.48
CA ILE A 65 1.97 2.46 14.50
C ILE A 65 0.82 3.17 15.20
N VAL A 66 1.03 4.40 15.69
CA VAL A 66 0.00 5.19 16.37
C VAL A 66 -1.25 5.37 15.51
N CYS A 67 -1.06 5.56 14.21
CA CYS A 67 -2.17 5.63 13.26
C CYS A 67 -2.94 4.30 13.18
N GLN A 68 -2.24 3.17 13.14
CA GLN A 68 -2.85 1.84 13.10
C GLN A 68 -3.54 1.48 14.42
N ASP A 69 -2.98 1.86 15.57
CA ASP A 69 -3.62 1.71 16.87
C ASP A 69 -5.00 2.39 16.88
N LYS A 70 -5.07 3.62 16.38
CA LYS A 70 -6.35 4.35 16.25
C LYS A 70 -7.32 3.68 15.29
N ILE A 71 -6.83 3.16 14.17
CA ILE A 71 -7.66 2.43 13.20
C ILE A 71 -8.24 1.16 13.84
N ASN A 72 -7.53 0.53 14.74
CA ASN A 72 -7.91 -0.75 15.36
C ASN A 72 -8.78 -0.63 16.62
N LEU A 73 -9.10 0.58 17.10
CA LEU A 73 -9.88 0.80 18.32
C LEU A 73 -11.26 0.12 18.32
N ASP A 74 -11.87 -0.07 17.16
CA ASP A 74 -13.18 -0.73 17.04
C ASP A 74 -13.11 -2.26 17.04
N ASN A 75 -11.92 -2.84 17.16
CA ASN A 75 -11.65 -4.28 17.14
C ASN A 75 -12.12 -5.04 15.88
N SER A 76 -12.58 -4.34 14.85
CA SER A 76 -12.98 -4.96 13.59
C SER A 76 -11.78 -5.39 12.75
N ILE A 77 -11.99 -6.39 11.87
CA ILE A 77 -10.98 -6.77 10.87
C ILE A 77 -11.13 -5.86 9.66
N LYS A 78 -10.04 -5.23 9.26
CA LYS A 78 -9.97 -4.36 8.09
C LYS A 78 -8.93 -4.87 7.10
N ILE A 79 -9.25 -4.84 5.82
CA ILE A 79 -8.31 -5.20 4.77
C ILE A 79 -7.80 -3.92 4.10
N PHE A 80 -6.50 -3.71 4.11
CA PHE A 80 -5.88 -2.58 3.43
C PHE A 80 -4.87 -3.02 2.37
N LYS A 81 -4.96 -2.40 1.22
CA LYS A 81 -3.92 -2.51 0.21
C LYS A 81 -2.70 -1.69 0.61
N THR A 82 -1.51 -2.27 0.47
CA THR A 82 -0.25 -1.51 0.58
C THR A 82 0.75 -1.91 -0.50
N HIS A 83 1.64 -0.95 -0.83
CA HIS A 83 2.87 -1.20 -1.57
C HIS A 83 4.10 -0.85 -0.72
N ASN A 84 3.90 -0.55 0.56
CA ASN A 84 5.02 -0.36 1.47
C ASN A 84 5.73 -1.68 1.73
N ALA A 85 7.04 -1.64 1.75
CA ALA A 85 7.85 -2.72 2.27
C ALA A 85 7.59 -2.89 3.78
N PHE A 86 7.87 -4.06 4.30
CA PHE A 86 7.89 -4.31 5.74
C PHE A 86 9.20 -3.78 6.31
N TRP A 87 9.29 -2.44 6.43
CA TRP A 87 10.50 -1.76 6.86
C TRP A 87 10.53 -1.49 8.36
N LYS A 88 11.74 -1.43 8.89
CA LYS A 88 12.05 -0.95 10.22
C LYS A 88 13.17 0.09 10.10
N ALA A 89 13.00 1.25 10.73
CA ALA A 89 13.94 2.36 10.72
C ALA A 89 14.17 2.84 12.16
N GLY A 90 15.25 2.38 12.78
CA GLY A 90 15.48 2.56 14.21
C GLY A 90 14.39 1.90 15.04
N ASN A 91 13.72 2.67 15.89
CA ASN A 91 12.60 2.21 16.71
C ASN A 91 11.25 2.28 15.99
N ASN A 92 11.22 2.77 14.76
CA ASN A 92 10.00 2.91 13.98
C ASN A 92 9.86 1.77 12.98
N GLN A 93 8.62 1.36 12.72
CA GLN A 93 8.30 0.30 11.75
C GLN A 93 6.97 0.58 11.05
N PHE A 94 6.80 -0.03 9.87
CA PHE A 94 5.57 0.15 9.10
C PHE A 94 4.34 -0.38 9.83
N THR A 95 4.43 -1.56 10.41
CA THR A 95 3.38 -2.21 11.21
C THR A 95 4.02 -3.15 12.23
N ASN A 96 3.24 -3.64 13.19
CA ASN A 96 3.63 -4.58 14.23
C ASN A 96 2.62 -5.74 14.36
N GLU A 97 2.92 -6.70 15.21
CA GLU A 97 2.07 -7.87 15.45
C GLU A 97 0.74 -7.50 16.08
N GLU A 98 0.72 -6.52 16.97
CA GLU A 98 -0.47 -6.05 17.68
C GLU A 98 -1.51 -5.46 16.71
N ASN A 99 -1.04 -4.82 15.65
CA ASN A 99 -1.90 -4.18 14.64
C ASN A 99 -2.25 -5.11 13.48
N THR A 100 -1.48 -6.18 13.27
CA THR A 100 -1.57 -7.03 12.08
C THR A 100 -2.25 -8.36 12.41
N LYS A 101 -3.36 -8.66 11.75
CA LYS A 101 -4.00 -9.98 11.79
C LYS A 101 -3.35 -10.97 10.82
N GLY A 102 -2.85 -10.47 9.70
CA GLY A 102 -2.19 -11.29 8.68
C GLY A 102 -1.80 -10.50 7.43
N VAL A 103 -1.12 -11.17 6.52
CA VAL A 103 -0.64 -10.59 5.26
C VAL A 103 -0.98 -11.52 4.09
N ILE A 104 -1.64 -11.00 3.08
CA ILE A 104 -1.78 -11.62 1.77
C ILE A 104 -0.74 -10.96 0.86
N HIS A 105 0.33 -11.68 0.53
CA HIS A 105 1.40 -11.16 -0.30
C HIS A 105 1.24 -11.61 -1.75
N ILE A 106 1.02 -10.65 -2.65
CA ILE A 106 0.87 -10.90 -4.08
C ILE A 106 2.22 -10.76 -4.75
N VAL A 107 2.72 -11.87 -5.29
CA VAL A 107 3.98 -11.95 -6.02
C VAL A 107 3.71 -12.18 -7.50
N ARG A 108 4.46 -11.52 -8.36
CA ARG A 108 4.43 -11.71 -9.81
C ARG A 108 5.85 -11.73 -10.35
N ASP A 109 6.07 -12.50 -11.40
CA ASP A 109 7.36 -12.55 -12.10
C ASP A 109 7.78 -11.13 -12.55
N PRO A 110 8.94 -10.62 -12.10
CA PRO A 110 9.42 -9.28 -12.43
C PRO A 110 9.60 -9.06 -13.93
N ARG A 111 9.87 -10.12 -14.71
CA ARG A 111 9.96 -10.05 -16.18
C ARG A 111 8.61 -9.66 -16.81
N ASN A 112 7.51 -10.03 -16.17
CA ASN A 112 6.15 -9.63 -16.61
C ASN A 112 5.72 -8.28 -16.04
N ILE A 113 6.37 -7.82 -14.95
CA ILE A 113 6.07 -6.51 -14.35
C ILE A 113 6.72 -5.38 -15.14
N ILE A 114 7.91 -5.58 -15.70
CA ILE A 114 8.72 -4.52 -16.32
C ILE A 114 7.98 -3.77 -17.43
N THR A 115 7.23 -4.48 -18.27
CA THR A 115 6.41 -3.87 -19.33
C THR A 115 5.32 -2.96 -18.75
N SER A 116 4.67 -3.43 -17.68
CA SER A 116 3.63 -2.64 -17.00
C SER A 116 4.23 -1.44 -16.28
N VAL A 117 5.43 -1.57 -15.71
CA VAL A 117 6.18 -0.47 -15.08
C VAL A 117 6.59 0.56 -16.13
N LYS A 118 7.17 0.11 -17.26
CA LYS A 118 7.56 0.99 -18.36
C LYS A 118 6.38 1.87 -18.81
N ASN A 119 5.23 1.27 -19.07
CA ASN A 119 4.07 1.98 -19.57
C ASN A 119 3.44 2.89 -18.50
N HIS A 120 3.28 2.39 -17.27
CA HIS A 120 2.60 3.12 -16.18
C HIS A 120 3.39 4.34 -15.68
N PHE A 121 4.73 4.23 -15.64
CA PHE A 121 5.61 5.30 -15.19
C PHE A 121 6.27 6.07 -16.35
N SER A 122 5.78 5.88 -17.58
CA SER A 122 6.24 6.58 -18.78
C SER A 122 7.76 6.49 -18.97
N ARG A 123 8.34 5.28 -18.80
CA ARG A 123 9.77 5.06 -19.05
C ARG A 123 10.03 4.89 -20.54
N LYS A 124 11.10 5.51 -21.05
CA LYS A 124 11.41 5.53 -22.48
C LYS A 124 11.69 4.13 -23.04
N ASN A 125 12.40 3.32 -22.27
CA ASN A 125 12.81 1.97 -22.67
C ASN A 125 12.81 1.01 -21.46
N TYR A 126 13.16 -0.26 -21.71
CA TYR A 126 13.21 -1.28 -20.66
C TYR A 126 14.38 -1.08 -19.69
N ASP A 127 15.50 -0.49 -20.12
CA ASP A 127 16.63 -0.22 -19.23
C ASP A 127 16.28 0.83 -18.18
N GLU A 128 15.55 1.88 -18.57
CA GLU A 128 15.02 2.85 -17.61
C GLU A 128 13.98 2.23 -16.66
N ALA A 129 13.16 1.31 -17.16
CA ALA A 129 12.19 0.60 -16.34
C ALA A 129 12.90 -0.34 -15.36
N LEU A 130 13.96 -1.04 -15.79
CA LEU A 130 14.75 -1.91 -14.94
C LEU A 130 15.46 -1.10 -13.84
N LYS A 131 16.15 -0.01 -14.20
CA LYS A 131 16.74 0.90 -13.21
C LYS A 131 15.73 1.41 -12.20
N PHE A 132 14.51 1.72 -12.66
CA PHE A 132 13.44 2.14 -11.78
C PHE A 132 13.01 1.03 -10.80
N MET A 133 12.96 -0.22 -11.24
CA MET A 133 12.56 -1.36 -10.41
C MET A 133 13.64 -1.79 -9.41
N THR A 134 14.93 -1.57 -9.74
CA THR A 134 16.07 -1.99 -8.94
C THR A 134 16.70 -0.87 -8.09
N ASP A 135 16.12 0.33 -8.12
CA ASP A 135 16.60 1.46 -7.33
C ASP A 135 16.11 1.33 -5.87
N GLU A 136 16.99 0.81 -5.02
CA GLU A 136 16.74 0.60 -3.58
C GLU A 136 16.46 1.88 -2.79
N LYS A 137 16.85 3.03 -3.32
CA LYS A 137 16.63 4.34 -2.68
C LYS A 137 15.34 5.01 -3.11
N LYS A 138 14.59 4.38 -4.00
CA LYS A 138 13.41 4.99 -4.59
C LYS A 138 12.16 4.75 -3.76
N SER A 139 11.57 5.81 -3.31
CA SER A 139 10.21 5.78 -2.80
C SER A 139 9.20 5.98 -3.94
N LEU A 140 8.13 5.21 -3.94
CA LEU A 140 7.01 5.39 -4.86
C LEU A 140 5.97 6.30 -4.20
N GLY A 141 5.79 7.47 -4.75
CA GLY A 141 4.80 8.43 -4.29
C GLY A 141 5.18 9.84 -4.75
N SER A 142 4.20 10.64 -5.08
CA SER A 142 4.44 12.05 -5.39
C SER A 142 4.36 12.85 -4.11
N ARG A 143 5.36 13.68 -3.82
CA ARG A 143 5.31 14.66 -2.74
C ARG A 143 4.09 15.60 -2.85
N THR A 144 3.55 15.74 -4.04
CA THR A 144 2.37 16.57 -4.34
C THR A 144 1.06 15.79 -4.38
N LYS A 145 1.08 14.46 -4.49
CA LYS A 145 -0.10 13.61 -4.51
C LYS A 145 -0.13 12.78 -3.23
N LYS A 146 -1.14 12.99 -2.45
CA LYS A 146 -1.68 12.37 -1.20
C LYS A 146 -1.20 10.98 -0.74
N LYS A 147 -0.08 10.43 -1.27
CA LYS A 147 0.39 9.06 -1.01
C LYS A 147 1.90 9.04 -0.80
N ILE A 148 2.32 8.52 0.34
CA ILE A 148 3.72 8.18 0.62
C ILE A 148 3.81 6.65 0.66
N GLN A 149 4.71 6.08 -0.12
CA GLN A 149 5.00 4.65 -0.12
C GLN A 149 6.51 4.46 -0.11
N ILE A 150 7.01 3.69 0.83
CA ILE A 150 8.39 3.23 0.91
C ILE A 150 8.36 1.78 0.41
N CYS A 151 8.90 1.56 -0.77
CA CYS A 151 8.96 0.24 -1.39
C CYS A 151 10.34 -0.35 -1.22
#